data_f967968085cb92d71f18cea3abdc4f5e
#
_entry.id   f967968085cb92d71f18cea3abdc4f5e
#
_cell.length_a   1.000
_cell.length_b   1.000
_cell.length_c   1.000
_cell.angle_alpha   90.00
_cell.angle_beta   90.00
_cell.angle_gamma   90.00
#
_symmetry.space_group_name_H-M   'P 1'
#
loop_
_entity.id
_entity.type
_entity.pdbx_description
1 polymer ?
#
loop_
_entity_poly.entity_id
_entity_poly.type
_entity_poly.pdbx_seq_one_letter_code
_entity_poly.pdbx_strand_id
1 'polypeptide(L)'
;MTGIKDVLYVRFCVTDLQAQQKFLDDFGFQTRIDDGLLMARGTDGSPYIYLAEEASEPAFVSVGFAAESEAALRDIAAIDGTPIETNPLSGGGLIARLTDPNGFSVEVVADIADSSLLTVAGRSGFNDGVEKQRLGERVAFAAP
;
A
#
# COMPACT_ATOMS: atom_id res chain seq x y z
N MET A 1 24.75 -0.80 0.23
CA MET A 1 23.87 0.07 0.99
C MET A 1 22.49 -0.01 0.38
N THR A 2 21.68 -0.75 0.98
CA THR A 2 20.26 -0.83 0.62
C THR A 2 19.49 -0.35 1.82
N GLY A 3 18.71 0.65 1.68
CA GLY A 3 17.84 1.14 2.75
C GLY A 3 16.40 0.78 2.50
N ILE A 4 16.05 0.35 1.28
CA ILE A 4 14.69 0.02 0.86
C ILE A 4 14.53 -1.50 0.73
N LYS A 5 13.48 -2.01 1.36
CA LYS A 5 13.12 -3.43 1.36
C LYS A 5 12.12 -3.77 0.25
N ASP A 6 11.09 -2.94 0.08
CA ASP A 6 9.98 -3.23 -0.83
C ASP A 6 9.19 -1.97 -1.20
N VAL A 7 8.35 -2.07 -2.23
CA VAL A 7 7.28 -1.12 -2.51
C VAL A 7 6.08 -1.50 -1.66
N LEU A 8 5.57 -0.57 -0.86
CA LEU A 8 4.46 -0.82 0.05
C LEU A 8 3.11 -0.44 -0.53
N TYR A 9 2.98 0.76 -1.06
CA TYR A 9 1.71 1.29 -1.53
C TYR A 9 1.86 2.35 -2.61
N VAL A 10 0.76 2.63 -3.28
CA VAL A 10 0.58 3.79 -4.15
C VAL A 10 -0.56 4.64 -3.61
N ARG A 11 -0.47 5.97 -3.82
CA ARG A 11 -1.47 6.94 -3.37
C ARG A 11 -1.95 7.79 -4.52
N PHE A 12 -3.27 7.93 -4.63
CA PHE A 12 -3.92 8.69 -5.68
C PHE A 12 -4.96 9.67 -5.11
N CYS A 13 -5.27 10.70 -5.90
CA CYS A 13 -6.54 11.40 -5.83
C CYS A 13 -7.49 10.82 -6.87
N VAL A 14 -8.76 10.66 -6.49
CA VAL A 14 -9.85 10.19 -7.37
C VAL A 14 -11.04 11.13 -7.27
N THR A 15 -11.88 11.16 -8.29
CA THR A 15 -13.05 12.07 -8.31
C THR A 15 -14.30 11.51 -7.64
N ASP A 16 -14.32 10.21 -7.39
CA ASP A 16 -15.41 9.50 -6.72
C ASP A 16 -14.82 8.36 -5.88
N LEU A 17 -14.74 8.59 -4.59
CA LEU A 17 -14.12 7.66 -3.66
C LEU A 17 -14.93 6.36 -3.50
N GLN A 18 -16.26 6.45 -3.59
CA GLN A 18 -17.14 5.29 -3.46
C GLN A 18 -17.09 4.41 -4.71
N ALA A 19 -17.05 5.01 -5.89
CA ALA A 19 -16.87 4.26 -7.14
C ALA A 19 -15.50 3.55 -7.16
N GLN A 20 -14.47 4.22 -6.67
CA GLN A 20 -13.13 3.62 -6.55
C GLN A 20 -13.12 2.48 -5.53
N GLN A 21 -13.79 2.62 -4.40
CA GLN A 21 -13.94 1.55 -3.42
C GLN A 21 -14.61 0.32 -4.04
N LYS A 22 -15.76 0.54 -4.70
CA LYS A 22 -16.47 -0.55 -5.36
C LYS A 22 -15.60 -1.27 -6.39
N PHE A 23 -14.86 -0.53 -7.19
CA PHE A 23 -13.93 -1.12 -8.17
C PHE A 23 -12.88 -2.02 -7.50
N LEU A 24 -12.28 -1.57 -6.42
CA LEU A 24 -11.27 -2.33 -5.68
C LEU A 24 -11.87 -3.57 -5.00
N ASP A 25 -13.07 -3.47 -4.44
CA ASP A 25 -13.79 -4.59 -3.87
C ASP A 25 -14.13 -5.63 -4.95
N ASP A 26 -14.65 -5.19 -6.10
CA ASP A 26 -14.95 -6.07 -7.23
C ASP A 26 -13.67 -6.74 -7.79
N PHE A 27 -12.54 -6.06 -7.69
CA PHE A 27 -11.23 -6.59 -8.11
C PHE A 27 -10.68 -7.62 -7.10
N GLY A 28 -11.18 -7.64 -5.87
CA GLY A 28 -10.85 -8.65 -4.86
C GLY A 28 -9.96 -8.15 -3.72
N PHE A 29 -9.81 -6.84 -3.56
CA PHE A 29 -9.17 -6.27 -2.37
C PHE A 29 -10.17 -6.18 -1.22
N GLN A 30 -9.66 -6.11 -0.01
CA GLN A 30 -10.44 -5.68 1.14
C GLN A 30 -10.23 -4.18 1.32
N THR A 31 -11.32 -3.42 1.32
CA THR A 31 -11.26 -1.96 1.41
C THR A 31 -11.94 -1.42 2.65
N ARG A 32 -11.55 -0.21 3.03
CA ARG A 32 -12.26 0.61 4.00
C ARG A 32 -12.03 2.09 3.70
N ILE A 33 -12.99 2.92 4.06
CA ILE A 33 -12.83 4.38 4.08
C ILE A 33 -12.84 4.82 5.54
N ASP A 34 -11.81 5.56 5.92
CA ASP A 34 -11.66 6.10 7.27
C ASP A 34 -11.19 7.56 7.15
N ASP A 35 -11.96 8.48 7.73
CA ASP A 35 -11.72 9.92 7.68
C ASP A 35 -11.44 10.45 6.25
N GLY A 36 -12.20 9.97 5.26
CA GLY A 36 -12.07 10.39 3.86
C GLY A 36 -10.89 9.76 3.10
N LEU A 37 -10.16 8.85 3.71
CA LEU A 37 -9.10 8.08 3.09
C LEU A 37 -9.57 6.66 2.79
N LEU A 38 -9.57 6.29 1.52
CA LEU A 38 -9.80 4.92 1.09
C LEU A 38 -8.49 4.15 1.21
N MET A 39 -8.55 3.03 1.90
CA MET A 39 -7.44 2.09 2.05
C MET A 39 -7.86 0.73 1.50
N ALA A 40 -7.01 0.12 0.69
CA ALA A 40 -7.19 -1.24 0.20
C ALA A 40 -5.99 -2.10 0.58
N ARG A 41 -6.25 -3.35 0.93
CA ARG A 41 -5.24 -4.35 1.25
C ARG A 41 -5.48 -5.65 0.50
N GLY A 42 -4.40 -6.38 0.27
CA GLY A 42 -4.41 -7.72 -0.29
C GLY A 42 -4.41 -8.81 0.79
N THR A 43 -3.86 -9.96 0.46
CA THR A 43 -3.86 -11.17 1.29
C THR A 43 -2.67 -11.25 2.26
N ASP A 44 -1.68 -10.39 2.10
CA ASP A 44 -0.51 -10.33 2.96
C ASP A 44 -0.76 -9.55 4.27
N GLY A 45 0.29 -9.40 5.09
CA GLY A 45 0.23 -8.68 6.35
C GLY A 45 0.20 -7.17 6.23
N SER A 46 0.38 -6.60 5.04
CA SER A 46 0.40 -5.14 4.85
C SER A 46 -0.96 -4.54 5.20
N PRO A 47 -1.01 -3.48 6.04
CA PRO A 47 -2.29 -2.87 6.42
C PRO A 47 -2.96 -2.13 5.25
N TYR A 48 -2.21 -1.76 4.22
CA TYR A 48 -2.67 -1.15 2.99
C TYR A 48 -1.60 -1.26 1.89
N ILE A 49 -2.06 -1.38 0.63
CA ILE A 49 -1.22 -1.36 -0.58
C ILE A 49 -1.67 -0.29 -1.56
N TYR A 50 -2.86 0.26 -1.34
CA TYR A 50 -3.45 1.32 -2.14
C TYR A 50 -4.16 2.32 -1.23
N LEU A 51 -3.92 3.61 -1.48
CA LEU A 51 -4.55 4.72 -0.79
C LEU A 51 -5.18 5.67 -1.79
N ALA A 52 -6.37 6.19 -1.49
CA ALA A 52 -6.98 7.24 -2.30
C ALA A 52 -7.76 8.25 -1.46
N GLU A 53 -7.75 9.49 -1.93
CA GLU A 53 -8.52 10.60 -1.40
C GLU A 53 -9.38 11.20 -2.52
N GLU A 54 -10.53 11.76 -2.16
CA GLU A 54 -11.38 12.44 -3.14
C GLU A 54 -10.82 13.82 -3.47
N ALA A 55 -10.77 14.16 -4.75
CA ALA A 55 -10.39 15.46 -5.25
C ALA A 55 -11.17 15.80 -6.52
N SER A 56 -11.12 17.07 -6.94
CA SER A 56 -11.80 17.54 -8.15
C SER A 56 -11.26 16.91 -9.44
N GLU A 57 -10.00 16.47 -9.43
CA GLU A 57 -9.33 15.85 -10.57
C GLU A 57 -8.51 14.64 -10.12
N PRO A 58 -8.43 13.59 -10.94
CA PRO A 58 -7.60 12.43 -10.63
C PRO A 58 -6.11 12.80 -10.73
N ALA A 59 -5.31 12.33 -9.79
CA ALA A 59 -3.88 12.55 -9.80
C ALA A 59 -3.13 11.43 -9.08
N PHE A 60 -1.90 11.18 -9.53
CA PHE A 60 -0.93 10.42 -8.74
C PHE A 60 -0.39 11.34 -7.63
N VAL A 61 -0.37 10.84 -6.40
CA VAL A 61 0.11 11.60 -5.24
C VAL A 61 1.52 11.14 -4.83
N SER A 62 1.69 9.87 -4.52
CA SER A 62 2.96 9.34 -4.05
C SER A 62 3.06 7.83 -4.22
N VAL A 63 4.29 7.34 -4.15
CA VAL A 63 4.60 5.93 -3.92
C VAL A 63 5.25 5.77 -2.56
N GLY A 64 4.85 4.75 -1.81
CA GLY A 64 5.40 4.41 -0.50
C GLY A 64 6.33 3.21 -0.59
N PHE A 65 7.52 3.34 0.00
CA PHE A 65 8.52 2.30 0.11
C PHE A 65 8.74 1.90 1.56
N ALA A 66 8.97 0.62 1.81
CA ALA A 66 9.40 0.14 3.10
C ALA A 66 10.91 0.27 3.25
N ALA A 67 11.37 0.96 4.29
CA ALA A 67 12.76 0.87 4.71
C ALA A 67 13.04 -0.48 5.39
N GLU A 68 14.27 -0.95 5.28
CA GLU A 68 14.73 -2.18 5.95
C GLU A 68 14.68 -2.07 7.49
N SER A 69 14.84 -0.85 8.00
CA SER A 69 14.83 -0.54 9.43
C SER A 69 14.63 0.96 9.66
N GLU A 70 14.37 1.34 10.90
CA GLU A 70 14.35 2.75 11.31
C GLU A 70 15.72 3.43 11.04
N ALA A 71 16.83 2.73 11.25
CA ALA A 71 18.15 3.27 10.96
C ALA A 71 18.32 3.58 9.47
N ALA A 72 17.87 2.67 8.58
CA ALA A 72 17.87 2.89 7.15
C ALA A 72 16.99 4.09 6.75
N LEU A 73 15.82 4.24 7.36
CA LEU A 73 14.97 5.42 7.16
C LEU A 73 15.68 6.71 7.55
N ARG A 74 16.39 6.72 8.69
CA ARG A 74 17.15 7.89 9.15
C ARG A 74 18.28 8.26 8.18
N ASP A 75 18.99 7.27 7.66
CA ASP A 75 20.06 7.50 6.68
C ASP A 75 19.50 8.09 5.38
N ILE A 76 18.38 7.55 4.88
CA ILE A 76 17.70 8.05 3.67
C ILE A 76 17.20 9.48 3.89
N ALA A 77 16.52 9.74 4.99
CA ALA A 77 16.00 11.07 5.32
C ALA A 77 17.12 12.12 5.46
N ALA A 78 18.28 11.73 5.98
CA ALA A 78 19.43 12.60 6.16
C ALA A 78 20.05 13.05 4.83
N ILE A 79 19.98 12.23 3.78
CA ILE A 79 20.50 12.59 2.44
C ILE A 79 19.78 13.82 1.90
N ASP A 80 18.46 13.88 2.06
CA ASP A 80 17.60 14.97 1.58
C ASP A 80 17.37 16.06 2.64
N GLY A 81 17.80 15.85 3.88
CA GLY A 81 17.52 16.74 5.00
C GLY A 81 16.02 16.77 5.38
N THR A 82 15.31 15.71 5.06
CA THR A 82 13.87 15.58 5.32
C THR A 82 13.60 15.19 6.76
N PRO A 83 12.62 15.79 7.45
CA PRO A 83 12.23 15.37 8.78
C PRO A 83 11.57 13.99 8.76
N ILE A 84 11.78 13.24 9.83
CA ILE A 84 11.05 11.99 10.09
C ILE A 84 9.89 12.30 11.03
N GLU A 85 8.72 11.83 10.65
CA GLU A 85 7.47 12.04 11.38
C GLU A 85 6.87 10.70 11.81
N THR A 86 5.95 10.74 12.76
CA THR A 86 5.11 9.58 13.06
C THR A 86 4.17 9.36 11.88
N ASN A 87 4.11 8.12 11.39
CA ASN A 87 3.16 7.76 10.33
C ASN A 87 1.72 7.77 10.89
N PRO A 88 0.83 8.63 10.37
CA PRO A 88 -0.54 8.73 10.88
C PRO A 88 -1.45 7.60 10.40
N LEU A 89 -0.98 6.77 9.47
CA LEU A 89 -1.80 5.72 8.87
C LEU A 89 -1.83 4.46 9.73
N SER A 90 -2.72 3.54 9.38
CA SER A 90 -2.87 2.24 10.02
C SER A 90 -1.53 1.50 10.09
N GLY A 91 -1.27 0.86 11.23
CA GLY A 91 0.02 0.21 11.48
C GLY A 91 1.09 1.13 12.05
N GLY A 92 0.90 2.44 12.04
CA GLY A 92 1.82 3.40 12.64
C GLY A 92 3.22 3.37 12.02
N GLY A 93 4.24 3.46 12.86
CA GLY A 93 5.63 3.52 12.44
C GLY A 93 6.10 4.95 12.15
N LEU A 94 7.17 5.07 11.40
CA LEU A 94 7.81 6.32 11.03
C LEU A 94 7.76 6.54 9.52
N ILE A 95 7.68 7.80 9.11
CA ILE A 95 7.62 8.20 7.70
C ILE A 95 8.54 9.38 7.42
N ALA A 96 9.23 9.34 6.27
CA ALA A 96 9.89 10.48 5.66
C ALA A 96 9.28 10.75 4.28
N ARG A 97 9.02 12.01 3.96
CA ARG A 97 8.45 12.43 2.68
C ARG A 97 9.52 13.12 1.86
N LEU A 98 9.85 12.52 0.74
CA LEU A 98 10.89 12.93 -0.18
C LEU A 98 10.27 13.42 -1.49
N THR A 99 11.07 14.08 -2.29
CA THR A 99 10.71 14.43 -3.67
C THR A 99 11.79 13.90 -4.60
N ASP A 100 11.38 13.18 -5.63
CA ASP A 100 12.31 12.69 -6.62
C ASP A 100 12.81 13.81 -7.55
N PRO A 101 13.87 13.60 -8.35
CA PRO A 101 14.39 14.62 -9.26
C PRO A 101 13.38 15.12 -10.30
N ASN A 102 12.32 14.37 -10.57
CA ASN A 102 11.26 14.75 -11.51
C ASN A 102 10.08 15.48 -10.81
N GLY A 103 10.15 15.65 -9.50
CA GLY A 103 9.14 16.34 -8.71
C GLY A 103 8.01 15.44 -8.17
N PHE A 104 8.14 14.11 -8.28
CA PHE A 104 7.16 13.19 -7.69
C PHE A 104 7.40 12.99 -6.20
N SER A 105 6.32 12.92 -5.45
CA SER A 105 6.40 12.62 -4.03
C SER A 105 6.69 11.13 -3.79
N VAL A 106 7.65 10.89 -2.93
CA VAL A 106 8.07 9.56 -2.49
C VAL A 106 7.99 9.51 -0.97
N GLU A 107 7.30 8.52 -0.45
CA GLU A 107 7.19 8.28 0.99
C GLU A 107 8.02 7.05 1.35
N VAL A 108 8.84 7.16 2.39
CA VAL A 108 9.60 6.04 2.92
C VAL A 108 9.15 5.81 4.35
N VAL A 109 8.77 4.58 4.66
CA VAL A 109 8.20 4.21 5.96
C VAL A 109 9.00 3.08 6.60
N ALA A 110 9.05 3.09 7.94
CA ALA A 110 9.66 2.04 8.73
C ALA A 110 8.74 1.64 9.90
N ASP A 111 8.91 0.42 10.38
CA ASP A 111 8.24 -0.10 11.58
C ASP A 111 6.71 -0.04 11.52
N ILE A 112 6.13 -0.26 10.34
CA ILE A 112 4.70 -0.47 10.20
C ILE A 112 4.33 -1.84 10.77
N ALA A 113 3.37 -1.85 11.69
CA ALA A 113 2.84 -3.09 12.23
C ALA A 113 2.00 -3.83 11.19
N ASP A 114 2.25 -5.13 11.04
CA ASP A 114 1.44 -5.99 10.20
C ASP A 114 0.01 -6.11 10.74
N SER A 115 -0.92 -6.19 9.82
CA SER A 115 -2.29 -6.59 10.10
C SER A 115 -2.43 -8.11 10.07
N SER A 116 -3.48 -8.63 10.71
CA SER A 116 -3.79 -10.05 10.61
C SER A 116 -4.00 -10.47 9.16
N LEU A 117 -3.50 -11.65 8.81
CA LEU A 117 -3.71 -12.21 7.47
C LEU A 117 -5.20 -12.38 7.20
N LEU A 118 -5.61 -12.08 5.96
CA LEU A 118 -6.99 -12.31 5.53
C LEU A 118 -7.18 -13.77 5.13
N THR A 119 -8.39 -14.28 5.36
CA THR A 119 -8.78 -15.58 4.83
C THR A 119 -8.85 -15.50 3.31
N VAL A 120 -8.18 -16.41 2.63
CA VAL A 120 -8.19 -16.49 1.16
C VAL A 120 -9.16 -17.55 0.68
N ALA A 121 -9.80 -17.31 -0.46
CA ALA A 121 -10.53 -18.36 -1.17
C ALA A 121 -9.55 -19.45 -1.63
N GLY A 122 -10.05 -20.67 -1.81
CA GLY A 122 -9.22 -21.81 -2.24
C GLY A 122 -8.36 -21.45 -3.45
N ARG A 123 -7.15 -21.94 -3.47
CA ARG A 123 -6.22 -21.73 -4.59
C ARG A 123 -6.78 -22.37 -5.85
N SER A 124 -6.85 -21.64 -6.94
CA SER A 124 -7.16 -22.17 -8.25
C SER A 124 -5.93 -22.11 -9.15
N GLY A 125 -5.61 -23.20 -9.81
CA GLY A 125 -4.53 -23.24 -10.79
C GLY A 125 -4.97 -22.58 -12.11
N PHE A 126 -4.11 -21.74 -12.67
CA PHE A 126 -4.24 -21.24 -14.03
C PHE A 126 -3.21 -21.93 -14.91
N ASN A 127 -3.62 -22.34 -16.13
CA ASN A 127 -2.74 -22.97 -17.11
C ASN A 127 -2.13 -24.28 -16.59
N ASP A 128 -2.99 -25.27 -16.34
CA ASP A 128 -2.63 -26.64 -15.97
C ASP A 128 -1.79 -27.34 -17.04
N GLY A 129 -0.53 -26.97 -17.14
CA GLY A 129 0.48 -27.83 -17.71
C GLY A 129 1.33 -28.33 -16.54
N VAL A 130 1.76 -29.55 -16.58
CA VAL A 130 2.39 -30.32 -15.47
C VAL A 130 3.50 -29.60 -14.70
N GLU A 131 3.98 -28.45 -15.16
CA GLU A 131 5.07 -27.71 -14.53
C GLU A 131 4.88 -26.16 -14.50
N LYS A 132 3.70 -25.65 -14.83
CA LYS A 132 3.46 -24.21 -14.95
C LYS A 132 2.18 -23.75 -14.26
N GLN A 133 1.89 -24.26 -13.09
CA GLN A 133 0.74 -23.81 -12.31
C GLN A 133 1.00 -22.41 -11.77
N ARG A 134 0.25 -21.44 -12.27
CA ARG A 134 0.10 -20.16 -11.61
C ARG A 134 -1.07 -20.27 -10.63
N LEU A 135 -0.79 -20.11 -9.35
CA LEU A 135 -1.82 -20.10 -8.32
C LEU A 135 -2.33 -18.67 -8.14
N GLY A 136 -3.63 -18.48 -8.31
CA GLY A 136 -4.30 -17.24 -7.96
C GLY A 136 -4.79 -17.31 -6.50
N GLU A 137 -4.49 -16.30 -5.73
CA GLU A 137 -5.02 -16.12 -4.37
C GLU A 137 -5.98 -14.93 -4.36
N ARG A 138 -7.15 -15.10 -3.78
CA ARG A 138 -8.15 -14.04 -3.61
C ARG A 138 -8.58 -13.97 -2.15
N VAL A 139 -8.87 -12.76 -1.69
CA VAL A 139 -9.55 -12.59 -0.41
C VAL A 139 -10.91 -13.28 -0.49
N ALA A 140 -11.25 -14.07 0.51
CA ALA A 140 -12.58 -14.65 0.60
C ALA A 140 -13.59 -13.52 0.84
N PHE A 141 -14.59 -13.39 -0.03
CA PHE A 141 -15.69 -12.48 0.23
C PHE A 141 -16.43 -12.95 1.48
N ALA A 142 -16.69 -12.04 2.41
CA ALA A 142 -17.64 -12.32 3.45
C ALA A 142 -18.99 -12.60 2.76
N ALA A 143 -19.57 -13.77 3.04
CA ALA A 143 -20.93 -14.03 2.58
C ALA A 143 -21.86 -12.98 3.21
N PRO A 144 -22.86 -12.47 2.47
CA PRO A 144 -23.81 -11.51 3.00
C PRO A 144 -24.60 -12.08 4.19
#